data_c7e172c03600c05239458d72632a788a
#
_entry.id   c7e172c03600c05239458d72632a788a
#
_cell.length_a   1.000
_cell.length_b   1.000
_cell.length_c   1.000
_cell.angle_alpha   90.00
_cell.angle_beta   90.00
_cell.angle_gamma   90.00
#
_symmetry.space_group_name_H-M   'P 1'
#
loop_
_entity.id
_entity.type
_entity.pdbx_description
1 polymer ?
#
loop_
_entity_poly.entity_id
_entity_poly.type
_entity_poly.pdbx_seq_one_letter_code
_entity_poly.pdbx_strand_id
1 'polypeptide(L)'
;LSDRVKLAAKLDATRISITPMDKRGKLSKKLEKTVNIQIHFTVAKNVTAAVGEKTFYCRITQPNEELLVKPGAGTFPFEGKQIPYSIRREIEYNGEDTPVTMYWPVEESLQSGTYRVKLFADGNLIGQASFTL
;
A
#
# COMPACT_ATOMS: atom_id res chain seq x y z
N LEU A 1 -6.83 11.30 26.75
CA LEU A 1 -8.12 11.28 26.04
C LEU A 1 -7.97 11.37 24.54
N SER A 2 -7.23 12.39 24.07
CA SER A 2 -7.04 12.55 22.63
C SER A 2 -6.26 11.38 22.00
N ASP A 3 -5.33 10.77 22.73
CA ASP A 3 -4.57 9.64 22.23
C ASP A 3 -5.43 8.41 22.03
N ARG A 4 -6.37 8.16 22.94
CA ARG A 4 -7.32 7.05 22.80
C ARG A 4 -8.23 7.25 21.59
N VAL A 5 -8.71 8.47 21.38
CA VAL A 5 -9.56 8.78 20.23
C VAL A 5 -8.77 8.58 18.93
N LYS A 6 -7.52 9.04 18.88
CA LYS A 6 -6.67 8.86 17.69
C LYS A 6 -6.41 7.39 17.39
N LEU A 7 -6.13 6.58 18.43
CA LEU A 7 -5.90 5.14 18.24
C LEU A 7 -7.18 4.43 17.80
N ALA A 8 -8.32 4.78 18.38
CA ALA A 8 -9.60 4.19 18.01
C ALA A 8 -10.02 4.57 16.59
N ALA A 9 -9.65 5.76 16.12
CA ALA A 9 -9.96 6.22 14.77
C ALA A 9 -8.96 5.76 13.73
N LYS A 10 -7.86 5.12 14.12
CA LYS A 10 -6.84 4.63 13.19
C LYS A 10 -7.42 3.49 12.35
N LEU A 11 -7.27 3.64 11.04
CA LEU A 11 -7.67 2.59 10.11
C LEU A 11 -6.73 1.39 10.22
N ASP A 12 -7.21 0.22 9.82
CA ASP A 12 -6.42 -1.00 9.85
C ASP A 12 -6.60 -1.74 8.52
N ALA A 13 -5.48 -2.09 7.89
CA ALA A 13 -5.49 -2.88 6.68
C ALA A 13 -5.34 -4.36 7.06
N THR A 14 -6.31 -5.17 6.65
CA THR A 14 -6.34 -6.60 6.93
C THR A 14 -6.36 -7.39 5.63
N ARG A 15 -6.12 -8.69 5.72
CA ARG A 15 -6.18 -9.58 4.55
C ARG A 15 -5.30 -9.09 3.40
N ILE A 16 -4.11 -8.61 3.73
CA ILE A 16 -3.19 -8.06 2.74
C ILE A 16 -2.65 -9.21 1.89
N SER A 17 -2.82 -9.10 0.58
CA SER A 17 -2.25 -10.06 -0.37
C SER A 17 -1.52 -9.31 -1.47
N ILE A 18 -0.38 -9.84 -1.87
CA ILE A 18 0.45 -9.24 -2.90
C ILE A 18 0.70 -10.28 -3.98
N THR A 19 0.30 -9.95 -5.21
CA THR A 19 0.35 -10.89 -6.33
C THR A 19 1.16 -10.29 -7.47
N PRO A 20 2.40 -10.78 -7.71
CA PRO A 20 3.09 -10.44 -8.94
C PRO A 20 2.34 -11.03 -10.13
N MET A 21 2.15 -10.27 -11.19
CA MET A 21 1.33 -10.67 -12.31
C MET A 21 2.12 -10.58 -13.61
N ASP A 22 1.88 -11.52 -14.52
CA ASP A 22 2.46 -11.51 -15.85
C ASP A 22 1.57 -10.70 -16.81
N LYS A 23 1.98 -10.60 -18.06
CA LYS A 23 1.25 -9.83 -19.09
C LYS A 23 -0.15 -10.36 -19.38
N ARG A 24 -0.48 -11.59 -18.94
CA ARG A 24 -1.80 -12.19 -19.08
C ARG A 24 -2.70 -11.95 -17.88
N GLY A 25 -2.19 -11.24 -16.86
CA GLY A 25 -2.93 -10.99 -15.63
C GLY A 25 -2.95 -12.17 -14.67
N LYS A 26 -2.07 -13.14 -14.84
CA LYS A 26 -1.97 -14.32 -13.97
C LYS A 26 -0.77 -14.20 -13.06
N LEU A 27 -0.79 -14.96 -11.95
CA LEU A 27 0.34 -15.00 -11.03
C LEU A 27 1.63 -15.31 -11.78
N SER A 28 2.61 -14.42 -11.64
CA SER A 28 3.93 -14.61 -12.24
C SER A 28 4.84 -15.33 -11.24
N LYS A 29 5.48 -16.40 -11.70
CA LYS A 29 6.45 -17.15 -10.89
C LYS A 29 7.88 -16.79 -11.21
N LYS A 30 8.08 -15.92 -12.22
CA LYS A 30 9.42 -15.52 -12.67
C LYS A 30 9.56 -14.01 -12.63
N LEU A 31 10.68 -13.57 -12.09
CA LEU A 31 10.98 -12.14 -11.96
C LEU A 31 10.88 -11.41 -13.30
N GLU A 32 11.49 -11.97 -14.32
CA GLU A 32 11.56 -11.34 -15.66
C GLU A 32 10.21 -11.31 -16.38
N LYS A 33 9.22 -12.08 -15.93
CA LYS A 33 7.89 -12.10 -16.53
C LYS A 33 6.88 -11.26 -15.77
N THR A 34 7.28 -10.69 -14.63
CA THR A 34 6.41 -9.85 -13.81
C THR A 34 6.29 -8.48 -14.45
N VAL A 35 5.08 -8.11 -14.87
CA VAL A 35 4.81 -6.81 -15.49
C VAL A 35 3.94 -5.91 -14.60
N ASN A 36 3.38 -6.46 -13.53
CA ASN A 36 2.53 -5.71 -12.62
C ASN A 36 2.58 -6.37 -11.24
N ILE A 37 2.44 -5.57 -10.20
CA ILE A 37 2.33 -6.08 -8.83
C ILE A 37 0.98 -5.60 -8.29
N GLN A 38 0.11 -6.54 -7.95
CA GLN A 38 -1.19 -6.25 -7.38
C GLN A 38 -1.10 -6.31 -5.86
N ILE A 39 -1.51 -5.24 -5.21
CA ILE A 39 -1.59 -5.15 -3.75
C ILE A 39 -3.08 -5.04 -3.40
N HIS A 40 -3.62 -6.05 -2.71
CA HIS A 40 -5.01 -6.08 -2.31
C HIS A 40 -5.10 -6.18 -0.79
N PHE A 41 -5.98 -5.39 -0.20
CA PHE A 41 -6.24 -5.44 1.24
C PHE A 41 -7.64 -4.97 1.53
N THR A 42 -8.11 -5.21 2.74
CA THR A 42 -9.40 -4.75 3.22
C THR A 42 -9.17 -3.75 4.34
N VAL A 43 -9.76 -2.56 4.21
CA VAL A 43 -9.80 -1.60 5.32
C VAL A 43 -10.89 -2.07 6.26
N ALA A 44 -10.50 -2.44 7.48
CA ALA A 44 -11.44 -3.00 8.45
C ALA A 44 -12.50 -1.97 8.87
N LYS A 45 -13.67 -2.48 9.20
CA LYS A 45 -14.74 -1.68 9.77
C LYS A 45 -14.22 -0.88 10.97
N ASN A 46 -14.51 0.41 11.00
CA ASN A 46 -14.14 1.28 12.12
C ASN A 46 -15.18 2.36 12.30
N VAL A 47 -16.04 2.21 13.33
CA VAL A 47 -17.14 3.14 13.58
C VAL A 47 -16.66 4.47 14.16
N THR A 48 -15.40 4.54 14.60
CA THR A 48 -14.83 5.76 15.19
C THR A 48 -14.12 6.61 14.14
N ALA A 49 -13.67 6.01 13.04
CA ALA A 49 -12.98 6.73 11.98
C ALA A 49 -13.94 7.61 11.19
N ALA A 50 -13.47 8.77 10.75
CA ALA A 50 -14.26 9.65 9.90
C ALA A 50 -14.53 8.98 8.56
N VAL A 51 -15.78 9.10 8.09
CA VAL A 51 -16.17 8.59 6.77
C VAL A 51 -15.91 9.66 5.70
N GLY A 52 -15.84 9.25 4.46
CA GLY A 52 -15.63 10.14 3.34
C GLY A 52 -14.45 9.68 2.49
N GLU A 53 -14.01 10.58 1.62
CA GLU A 53 -12.87 10.28 0.76
C GLU A 53 -11.59 10.19 1.56
N LYS A 54 -10.87 9.08 1.40
CA LYS A 54 -9.60 8.82 2.07
C LYS A 54 -8.52 8.56 1.03
N THR A 55 -7.33 9.05 1.27
CA THR A 55 -6.18 8.78 0.41
C THR A 55 -5.31 7.73 1.06
N PHE A 56 -5.06 6.66 0.32
CA PHE A 56 -4.22 5.56 0.76
C PHE A 56 -2.90 5.59 0.02
N TYR A 57 -1.81 5.38 0.74
CA TYR A 57 -0.46 5.38 0.19
C TYR A 57 0.18 4.03 0.42
N CYS A 58 0.94 3.58 -0.58
CA CYS A 58 1.68 2.33 -0.51
C CYS A 58 3.15 2.61 -0.78
N ARG A 59 4.02 2.06 0.06
CA ARG A 59 5.48 2.15 -0.14
C ARG A 59 6.01 0.74 -0.36
N ILE A 60 6.64 0.51 -1.51
CA ILE A 60 7.23 -0.78 -1.87
C ILE A 60 8.74 -0.64 -1.79
N THR A 61 9.36 -1.30 -0.82
CA THR A 61 10.81 -1.26 -0.61
C THR A 61 11.45 -2.51 -1.22
N GLN A 62 12.45 -2.29 -2.06
CA GLN A 62 13.18 -3.35 -2.75
C GLN A 62 14.16 -4.07 -1.81
N PRO A 63 14.68 -5.24 -2.21
CA PRO A 63 15.66 -5.96 -1.36
C PRO A 63 16.92 -5.14 -1.05
N ASN A 64 17.28 -4.18 -1.89
CA ASN A 64 18.43 -3.28 -1.67
C ASN A 64 18.09 -2.05 -0.81
N GLU A 65 16.91 -2.03 -0.19
CA GLU A 65 16.39 -0.94 0.64
C GLU A 65 15.95 0.31 -0.14
N GLU A 66 15.97 0.29 -1.45
CA GLU A 66 15.49 1.42 -2.26
C GLU A 66 13.98 1.32 -2.48
N LEU A 67 13.31 2.47 -2.38
CA LEU A 67 11.87 2.57 -2.59
C LEU A 67 11.56 2.61 -4.08
N LEU A 68 10.52 1.88 -4.52
CA LEU A 68 10.00 2.01 -5.87
C LEU A 68 9.21 3.31 -5.97
N VAL A 69 9.62 4.22 -6.86
CA VAL A 69 8.98 5.53 -7.02
C VAL A 69 8.88 5.83 -8.51
N LYS A 70 7.69 6.29 -8.95
CA LYS A 70 7.50 6.74 -10.33
C LYS A 70 8.02 8.16 -10.50
N PRO A 71 8.56 8.51 -11.69
CA PRO A 71 8.94 9.89 -11.97
C PRO A 71 7.74 10.83 -11.80
N GLY A 72 7.96 11.95 -11.12
CA GLY A 72 6.90 12.93 -10.89
C GLY A 72 5.97 12.61 -9.73
N ALA A 73 6.16 11.50 -9.04
CA ALA A 73 5.39 11.19 -7.84
C ALA A 73 5.71 12.17 -6.73
N GLY A 74 4.75 12.41 -5.86
CA GLY A 74 4.90 13.33 -4.75
C GLY A 74 5.29 12.63 -3.46
N THR A 75 4.99 13.31 -2.37
CA THR A 75 5.23 12.84 -1.01
C THR A 75 3.94 12.94 -0.20
N PHE A 76 3.94 12.33 0.98
CA PHE A 76 2.84 12.47 1.92
C PHE A 76 3.40 12.65 3.34
N PRO A 77 2.63 13.29 4.23
CA PRO A 77 3.10 13.52 5.59
C PRO A 77 3.01 12.25 6.43
N PHE A 78 4.10 11.94 7.13
CA PHE A 78 4.15 10.84 8.08
C PHE A 78 5.12 11.19 9.20
N GLU A 79 4.65 11.18 10.44
CA GLU A 79 5.45 11.48 11.64
C GLU A 79 6.23 12.79 11.52
N GLY A 80 5.56 13.83 11.02
CA GLY A 80 6.16 15.16 10.89
C GLY A 80 7.12 15.33 9.72
N LYS A 81 7.20 14.34 8.85
CA LYS A 81 8.09 14.38 7.67
C LYS A 81 7.30 14.15 6.39
N GLN A 82 7.81 14.66 5.28
CA GLN A 82 7.27 14.36 3.96
C GLN A 82 8.07 13.20 3.38
N ILE A 83 7.41 12.05 3.18
CA ILE A 83 8.08 10.86 2.64
C ILE A 83 7.47 10.44 1.31
N PRO A 84 8.28 9.91 0.39
CA PRO A 84 7.77 9.50 -0.93
C PRO A 84 6.91 8.24 -0.83
N TYR A 85 6.04 8.05 -1.83
CA TYR A 85 5.20 6.87 -1.94
C TYR A 85 5.41 6.17 -3.28
N SER A 86 5.08 4.87 -3.31
CA SER A 86 5.09 4.11 -4.56
C SER A 86 3.76 4.25 -5.27
N ILE A 87 2.64 4.11 -4.55
CA ILE A 87 1.29 4.18 -5.09
C ILE A 87 0.43 5.07 -4.20
N ARG A 88 -0.45 5.84 -4.84
CA ARG A 88 -1.46 6.67 -4.17
C ARG A 88 -2.82 6.30 -4.74
N ARG A 89 -3.81 6.14 -3.86
CA ARG A 89 -5.18 5.85 -4.30
C ARG A 89 -6.21 6.52 -3.38
N GLU A 90 -7.18 7.19 -3.97
CA GLU A 90 -8.29 7.80 -3.24
C GLU A 90 -9.49 6.87 -3.30
N ILE A 91 -10.13 6.67 -2.14
CA ILE A 91 -11.26 5.74 -2.00
C ILE A 91 -12.28 6.34 -1.06
N GLU A 92 -13.55 6.11 -1.35
CA GLU A 92 -14.64 6.47 -0.47
C GLU A 92 -14.74 5.44 0.65
N TYR A 93 -14.57 5.89 1.90
CA TYR A 93 -14.66 5.02 3.07
C TYR A 93 -15.94 5.33 3.83
N ASN A 94 -16.77 4.33 4.05
CA ASN A 94 -18.08 4.48 4.69
C ASN A 94 -18.14 3.87 6.10
N GLY A 95 -17.00 3.52 6.68
CA GLY A 95 -16.95 2.94 8.02
C GLY A 95 -17.09 1.43 8.07
N GLU A 96 -17.45 0.79 6.97
CA GLU A 96 -17.57 -0.66 6.87
C GLU A 96 -16.32 -1.25 6.22
N ASP A 97 -16.21 -2.60 6.22
CA ASP A 97 -15.12 -3.28 5.54
C ASP A 97 -15.05 -2.83 4.08
N THR A 98 -13.92 -2.31 3.67
CA THR A 98 -13.74 -1.73 2.33
C THR A 98 -12.56 -2.38 1.62
N PRO A 99 -12.80 -3.14 0.55
CA PRO A 99 -11.69 -3.72 -0.22
C PRO A 99 -10.99 -2.64 -1.05
N VAL A 100 -9.67 -2.72 -1.09
CA VAL A 100 -8.83 -1.78 -1.84
C VAL A 100 -7.84 -2.59 -2.67
N THR A 101 -7.71 -2.23 -3.94
CA THR A 101 -6.74 -2.86 -4.83
C THR A 101 -5.87 -1.78 -5.44
N MET A 102 -4.57 -1.98 -5.37
CA MET A 102 -3.58 -1.09 -5.97
C MET A 102 -2.71 -1.88 -6.93
N TYR A 103 -2.17 -1.21 -7.95
CA TYR A 103 -1.30 -1.83 -8.94
C TYR A 103 -0.02 -1.03 -9.09
N TRP A 104 1.09 -1.75 -9.18
CA TRP A 104 2.38 -1.17 -9.54
C TRP A 104 2.78 -1.71 -10.90
N PRO A 105 2.64 -0.93 -11.99
CA PRO A 105 3.15 -1.33 -13.29
C PRO A 105 4.68 -1.39 -13.26
N VAL A 106 5.24 -2.50 -13.68
CA VAL A 106 6.69 -2.70 -13.65
C VAL A 106 7.28 -2.10 -14.91
N GLU A 107 8.07 -1.04 -14.75
CA GLU A 107 8.73 -0.34 -15.85
C GLU A 107 10.26 -0.40 -15.73
N GLU A 108 10.74 -0.83 -14.57
CA GLU A 108 12.16 -0.98 -14.28
C GLU A 108 12.51 -2.46 -14.11
N SER A 109 13.80 -2.76 -14.12
CA SER A 109 14.27 -4.11 -13.82
C SER A 109 14.14 -4.37 -12.33
N LEU A 110 13.38 -5.40 -11.98
CA LEU A 110 13.22 -5.80 -10.59
C LEU A 110 14.38 -6.69 -10.14
N GLN A 111 14.70 -6.64 -8.86
CA GLN A 111 15.71 -7.48 -8.25
C GLN A 111 15.06 -8.73 -7.66
N SER A 112 15.78 -9.83 -7.59
CA SER A 112 15.32 -11.00 -6.85
C SER A 112 15.53 -10.75 -5.35
N GLY A 113 14.64 -11.27 -4.52
CA GLY A 113 14.73 -11.14 -3.07
C GLY A 113 13.41 -10.76 -2.45
N THR A 114 13.47 -10.33 -1.19
CA THR A 114 12.27 -10.00 -0.43
C THR A 114 11.94 -8.51 -0.56
N TYR A 115 10.71 -8.23 -0.97
CA TYR A 115 10.14 -6.89 -1.05
C TYR A 115 9.24 -6.65 0.15
N ARG A 116 9.25 -5.42 0.66
CA ARG A 116 8.40 -5.04 1.80
C ARG A 116 7.40 -3.99 1.34
N VAL A 117 6.14 -4.18 1.75
CA VAL A 117 5.04 -3.28 1.41
C VAL A 117 4.49 -2.69 2.70
N LYS A 118 4.38 -1.38 2.74
CA LYS A 118 3.76 -0.67 3.87
C LYS A 118 2.61 0.18 3.35
N LEU A 119 1.50 0.16 4.08
CA LEU A 119 0.27 0.84 3.72
C LEU A 119 -0.02 1.94 4.74
N PHE A 120 -0.40 3.12 4.24
CA PHE A 120 -0.62 4.30 5.07
C PHE A 120 -1.94 4.96 4.75
N ALA A 121 -2.59 5.51 5.76
CA ALA A 121 -3.78 6.34 5.64
C ALA A 121 -3.90 7.24 6.86
N ASP A 122 -4.44 8.44 6.69
CA ASP A 122 -4.66 9.40 7.77
C ASP A 122 -3.39 9.66 8.62
N GLY A 123 -2.22 9.64 7.99
CA GLY A 123 -0.96 9.87 8.68
C GLY A 123 -0.45 8.70 9.51
N ASN A 124 -1.04 7.51 9.37
CA ASN A 124 -0.69 6.32 10.14
C ASN A 124 -0.25 5.18 9.23
N LEU A 125 0.65 4.35 9.75
CA LEU A 125 0.94 3.05 9.14
C LEU A 125 -0.21 2.12 9.50
N ILE A 126 -0.97 1.66 8.50
CA ILE A 126 -2.17 0.85 8.74
C ILE A 126 -1.97 -0.63 8.46
N GLY A 127 -0.88 -0.99 7.82
CA GLY A 127 -0.59 -2.40 7.57
C GLY A 127 0.73 -2.57 6.85
N GLN A 128 1.25 -3.80 6.87
CA GLN A 128 2.49 -4.11 6.19
C GLN A 128 2.53 -5.59 5.84
N ALA A 129 3.25 -5.89 4.79
CA ALA A 129 3.42 -7.26 4.32
C ALA A 129 4.73 -7.36 3.54
N SER A 130 5.13 -8.57 3.22
CA SER A 130 6.30 -8.79 2.38
C SER A 130 6.00 -9.87 1.35
N PHE A 131 6.76 -9.85 0.28
CA PHE A 131 6.66 -10.89 -0.75
C PHE A 131 8.04 -11.09 -1.37
N THR A 132 8.27 -12.23 -1.95
CA THR A 132 9.57 -12.60 -2.52
C THR A 132 9.43 -12.89 -4.01
N LEU A 133 10.37 -12.33 -4.77
CA LEU A 133 10.48 -12.59 -6.20
C LEU A 133 11.76 -13.35 -6.53
#